data_bc2d976036cd9169bc5f0a6f71f5ea02
#
_entry.id   bc2d976036cd9169bc5f0a6f71f5ea02
#
_cell.length_a   1.000
_cell.length_b   1.000
_cell.length_c   1.000
_cell.angle_alpha   90.00
_cell.angle_beta   90.00
_cell.angle_gamma   90.00
#
_symmetry.space_group_name_H-M   'P 1'
#
loop_
_entity.id
_entity.type
_entity.pdbx_description
1 polymer ?
#
loop_
_entity_poly.entity_id
_entity_poly.type
_entity_poly.pdbx_seq_one_letter_code
_entity_poly.pdbx_strand_id
1 'polypeptide(L)'
;LEALKAQAIASRTYALKQKGNPIYDIDSTQKNQVYNGLESRTFKTVRAVRSTRSLVLTYKNKLINALFHSSSGGMTENSQDVWKNEYPYLSSVRDFDRNNPKLQWKKKFSSGELQKLFPEIGGIKKIEILNITNTGRVKNVKIFGKYGSDQISGVDIRKRMNLKSTFMRFKFIEDKKYISDNDNSNIYIEKNLIVLGQGSGHGVGMSQWGARYMASKGQKAERILKHFYKGVRIKPFSKNYL
;
A
#
# COMPACT_ATOMS: atom_id res chain seq x y z
N LEU A 1 -13.66 -17.60 5.57
CA LEU A 1 -13.42 -18.35 4.32
C LEU A 1 -13.61 -17.45 3.09
N GLU A 2 -14.68 -16.63 3.02
CA GLU A 2 -15.01 -15.86 1.82
C GLU A 2 -13.95 -14.82 1.42
N ALA A 3 -13.32 -14.13 2.37
CA ALA A 3 -12.18 -13.25 2.10
C ALA A 3 -10.98 -14.00 1.48
N LEU A 4 -10.70 -15.21 1.96
CA LEU A 4 -9.64 -16.05 1.40
C LEU A 4 -9.96 -16.53 -0.01
N LYS A 5 -11.24 -16.83 -0.31
CA LYS A 5 -11.69 -17.13 -1.67
C LYS A 5 -11.50 -15.92 -2.60
N ALA A 6 -11.90 -14.72 -2.15
CA ALA A 6 -11.69 -13.48 -2.90
C ALA A 6 -10.20 -13.25 -3.18
N GLN A 7 -9.34 -13.41 -2.16
CA GLN A 7 -7.90 -13.31 -2.31
C GLN A 7 -7.35 -14.34 -3.30
N ALA A 8 -7.79 -15.61 -3.24
CA ALA A 8 -7.33 -16.65 -4.14
C ALA A 8 -7.66 -16.34 -5.61
N ILE A 9 -8.86 -15.79 -5.88
CA ILE A 9 -9.27 -15.39 -7.24
C ILE A 9 -8.45 -14.18 -7.69
N ALA A 10 -8.29 -13.15 -6.85
CA ALA A 10 -7.50 -11.97 -7.17
C ALA A 10 -6.03 -12.30 -7.44
N SER A 11 -5.39 -13.07 -6.55
CA SER A 11 -3.99 -13.51 -6.69
C SER A 11 -3.75 -14.32 -7.96
N ARG A 12 -4.65 -15.25 -8.29
CA ARG A 12 -4.58 -16.04 -9.52
C ARG A 12 -4.72 -15.17 -10.76
N THR A 13 -5.66 -14.23 -10.74
CA THR A 13 -5.86 -13.30 -11.86
C THR A 13 -4.64 -12.43 -12.07
N TYR A 14 -4.08 -11.87 -10.99
CA TYR A 14 -2.87 -11.08 -11.04
C TYR A 14 -1.69 -11.87 -11.61
N ALA A 15 -1.43 -13.08 -11.10
CA ALA A 15 -0.34 -13.93 -11.56
C ALA A 15 -0.45 -14.24 -13.07
N LEU A 16 -1.64 -14.64 -13.53
CA LEU A 16 -1.87 -14.91 -14.95
C LEU A 16 -1.72 -13.67 -15.83
N LYS A 17 -2.08 -12.48 -15.32
CA LYS A 17 -1.94 -11.22 -16.05
C LYS A 17 -0.49 -10.75 -16.16
N GLN A 18 0.35 -11.06 -15.16
CA GLN A 18 1.78 -10.69 -15.13
C GLN A 18 2.68 -11.70 -15.87
N LYS A 19 2.12 -12.83 -16.31
CA LYS A 19 2.87 -13.83 -17.06
C LYS A 19 3.48 -13.23 -18.34
N GLY A 20 4.76 -13.49 -18.58
CA GLY A 20 5.46 -13.02 -19.78
C GLY A 20 6.84 -12.44 -19.53
N ASN A 21 7.35 -12.45 -18.30
CA ASN A 21 8.76 -12.17 -18.05
C ASN A 21 9.62 -13.34 -18.57
N PRO A 22 10.72 -13.10 -19.32
CA PRO A 22 11.54 -14.18 -19.90
C PRO A 22 12.30 -15.00 -18.85
N ILE A 23 12.50 -14.48 -17.63
CA ILE A 23 13.31 -15.13 -16.57
C ILE A 23 12.43 -15.80 -15.52
N TYR A 24 11.33 -15.17 -15.13
CA TYR A 24 10.38 -15.67 -14.13
C TYR A 24 9.00 -15.06 -14.36
N ASP A 25 7.94 -15.78 -13.98
CA ASP A 25 6.58 -15.26 -14.16
C ASP A 25 6.26 -14.10 -13.20
N ILE A 26 6.57 -14.28 -11.91
CA ILE A 26 6.38 -13.29 -10.84
C ILE A 26 7.43 -13.48 -9.74
N ASP A 27 7.79 -12.39 -9.07
CA ASP A 27 8.69 -12.41 -7.93
C ASP A 27 7.91 -12.68 -6.62
N SER A 28 8.55 -13.33 -5.66
CA SER A 28 7.95 -13.72 -4.37
C SER A 28 7.96 -12.62 -3.33
N THR A 29 8.38 -11.40 -3.67
CA THR A 29 8.48 -10.26 -2.76
C THR A 29 7.21 -9.39 -2.78
N GLN A 30 7.21 -8.33 -1.95
CA GLN A 30 6.13 -7.34 -1.95
C GLN A 30 5.97 -6.56 -3.27
N LYS A 31 6.93 -6.66 -4.20
CA LYS A 31 6.81 -6.04 -5.53
C LYS A 31 5.70 -6.67 -6.35
N ASN A 32 5.53 -7.98 -6.20
CA ASN A 32 4.46 -8.76 -6.85
C ASN A 32 3.53 -9.38 -5.82
N GLN A 33 3.83 -10.58 -5.34
CA GLN A 33 3.04 -11.29 -4.32
C GLN A 33 3.96 -12.00 -3.34
N VAL A 34 3.85 -11.68 -2.06
CA VAL A 34 4.61 -12.37 -1.01
C VAL A 34 4.26 -13.85 -1.01
N TYR A 35 5.27 -14.70 -1.14
CA TYR A 35 5.16 -16.15 -1.05
C TYR A 35 6.14 -16.68 -0.01
N ASN A 36 5.59 -17.26 1.05
CA ASN A 36 6.35 -17.78 2.20
C ASN A 36 6.51 -19.31 2.18
N GLY A 37 6.39 -19.94 1.02
CA GLY A 37 6.54 -21.38 0.86
C GLY A 37 5.29 -22.17 1.22
N LEU A 38 5.39 -23.50 1.04
CA LEU A 38 4.28 -24.44 1.27
C LEU A 38 3.92 -24.56 2.75
N GLU A 39 4.86 -24.35 3.65
CA GLU A 39 4.68 -24.43 5.11
C GLU A 39 3.70 -23.37 5.65
N SER A 40 3.54 -22.26 4.93
CA SER A 40 2.57 -21.22 5.29
C SER A 40 1.10 -21.59 5.00
N ARG A 41 0.84 -22.75 4.39
CA ARG A 41 -0.50 -23.21 4.04
C ARG A 41 -1.29 -23.62 5.28
N THR A 42 -2.55 -23.22 5.32
CA THR A 42 -3.51 -23.68 6.33
C THR A 42 -4.65 -24.44 5.65
N PHE A 43 -5.39 -25.26 6.40
CA PHE A 43 -6.59 -25.92 5.89
C PHE A 43 -7.57 -24.93 5.24
N LYS A 44 -7.76 -23.74 5.85
CA LYS A 44 -8.66 -22.69 5.34
C LYS A 44 -8.16 -22.12 4.00
N THR A 45 -6.86 -21.90 3.83
CA THR A 45 -6.30 -21.37 2.58
C THR A 45 -6.36 -22.41 1.47
N VAL A 46 -6.04 -23.68 1.76
CA VAL A 46 -6.17 -24.78 0.81
C VAL A 46 -7.62 -24.94 0.34
N ARG A 47 -8.59 -24.93 1.27
CA ARG A 47 -10.02 -25.00 0.94
C ARG A 47 -10.46 -23.82 0.07
N ALA A 48 -10.01 -22.60 0.35
CA ALA A 48 -10.32 -21.42 -0.45
C ALA A 48 -9.80 -21.55 -1.89
N VAL A 49 -8.55 -21.98 -2.07
CA VAL A 49 -7.94 -22.16 -3.39
C VAL A 49 -8.68 -23.27 -4.18
N ARG A 50 -8.94 -24.42 -3.55
CA ARG A 50 -9.64 -25.56 -4.19
C ARG A 50 -11.07 -25.18 -4.61
N SER A 51 -11.83 -24.52 -3.73
CA SER A 51 -13.23 -24.12 -4.00
C SER A 51 -13.37 -22.99 -5.04
N THR A 52 -12.26 -22.34 -5.41
CA THR A 52 -12.22 -21.27 -6.42
C THR A 52 -11.35 -21.68 -7.61
N ARG A 53 -11.11 -23.00 -7.80
CA ARG A 53 -10.26 -23.50 -8.88
C ARG A 53 -10.72 -22.91 -10.23
N SER A 54 -9.75 -22.51 -11.04
CA SER A 54 -9.92 -21.89 -12.37
C SER A 54 -10.61 -20.52 -12.40
N LEU A 55 -11.22 -20.03 -11.32
CA LEU A 55 -11.91 -18.74 -11.33
C LEU A 55 -10.92 -17.56 -11.40
N VAL A 56 -11.21 -16.62 -12.30
CA VAL A 56 -10.45 -15.38 -12.54
C VAL A 56 -11.38 -14.20 -12.70
N LEU A 57 -10.81 -12.99 -12.60
CA LEU A 57 -11.49 -11.73 -12.83
C LEU A 57 -11.23 -11.22 -14.25
N THR A 58 -12.30 -10.87 -14.94
CA THR A 58 -12.24 -10.28 -16.29
C THR A 58 -13.00 -8.98 -16.37
N TYR A 59 -12.52 -8.06 -17.20
CA TYR A 59 -13.20 -6.85 -17.60
C TYR A 59 -13.15 -6.77 -19.13
N LYS A 60 -14.32 -6.59 -19.79
CA LYS A 60 -14.43 -6.63 -21.26
C LYS A 60 -13.75 -7.86 -21.88
N ASN A 61 -13.95 -9.03 -21.26
CA ASN A 61 -13.38 -10.33 -21.64
C ASN A 61 -11.85 -10.43 -21.66
N LYS A 62 -11.14 -9.54 -20.94
CA LYS A 62 -9.67 -9.62 -20.71
C LYS A 62 -9.38 -9.75 -19.22
N LEU A 63 -8.31 -10.46 -18.86
CA LEU A 63 -7.83 -10.50 -17.47
C LEU A 63 -7.54 -9.10 -16.96
N ILE A 64 -8.01 -8.79 -15.75
CA ILE A 64 -7.71 -7.52 -15.11
C ILE A 64 -6.34 -7.53 -14.41
N ASN A 65 -5.80 -6.36 -14.16
CA ASN A 65 -4.71 -6.17 -13.22
C ASN A 65 -5.29 -6.18 -11.80
N ALA A 66 -5.47 -7.38 -11.22
CA ALA A 66 -6.17 -7.57 -9.95
C ALA A 66 -5.29 -7.19 -8.74
N LEU A 67 -4.96 -5.91 -8.62
CA LEU A 67 -4.12 -5.36 -7.56
C LEU A 67 -4.82 -5.47 -6.20
N PHE A 68 -4.04 -5.74 -5.17
CA PHE A 68 -4.52 -5.79 -3.79
C PHE A 68 -3.46 -5.29 -2.82
N HIS A 69 -3.90 -4.90 -1.64
CA HIS A 69 -3.05 -4.34 -0.59
C HIS A 69 -3.60 -4.69 0.79
N SER A 70 -2.83 -4.43 1.84
CA SER A 70 -3.23 -4.81 3.20
C SER A 70 -4.45 -4.02 3.68
N SER A 71 -4.37 -2.68 3.65
CA SER A 71 -5.38 -1.80 4.27
C SER A 71 -5.33 -0.42 3.61
N SER A 72 -6.47 0.12 3.20
CA SER A 72 -6.53 1.40 2.48
C SER A 72 -6.57 2.62 3.41
N GLY A 73 -7.02 2.46 4.65
CA GLY A 73 -7.28 3.59 5.54
C GLY A 73 -8.67 4.20 5.41
N GLY A 74 -9.66 3.41 4.96
CA GLY A 74 -11.07 3.82 4.85
C GLY A 74 -11.57 4.07 3.43
N MET A 75 -10.66 4.27 2.47
CA MET A 75 -10.99 4.47 1.06
C MET A 75 -9.87 4.01 0.15
N THR A 76 -10.18 3.20 -0.87
CA THR A 76 -9.17 2.80 -1.85
C THR A 76 -8.84 3.96 -2.79
N GLU A 77 -7.72 3.85 -3.51
CA GLU A 77 -7.25 4.89 -4.43
C GLU A 77 -7.56 4.54 -5.89
N ASN A 78 -7.69 5.55 -6.74
CA ASN A 78 -7.74 5.36 -8.18
C ASN A 78 -6.37 4.94 -8.72
N SER A 79 -6.35 4.09 -9.74
CA SER A 79 -5.09 3.62 -10.33
C SER A 79 -4.25 4.76 -10.91
N GLN A 80 -4.85 5.75 -11.54
CA GLN A 80 -4.18 6.91 -12.14
C GLN A 80 -3.52 7.85 -11.14
N ASP A 81 -3.94 7.81 -9.87
CA ASP A 81 -3.35 8.63 -8.81
C ASP A 81 -2.08 8.00 -8.21
N VAL A 82 -1.85 6.72 -8.49
CA VAL A 82 -0.65 5.97 -8.04
C VAL A 82 0.29 5.63 -9.19
N TRP A 83 -0.29 5.29 -10.35
CA TRP A 83 0.44 4.97 -11.58
C TRP A 83 -0.10 5.79 -12.75
N LYS A 84 0.66 5.86 -13.86
CA LYS A 84 0.24 6.62 -15.06
C LYS A 84 -0.96 6.00 -15.76
N ASN A 85 -1.22 4.70 -15.56
CA ASN A 85 -2.29 3.98 -16.25
C ASN A 85 -3.62 4.08 -15.50
N GLU A 86 -4.65 4.47 -16.21
CA GLU A 86 -6.02 4.44 -15.73
C GLU A 86 -6.66 3.09 -16.08
N TYR A 87 -7.21 2.43 -15.05
CA TYR A 87 -7.98 1.21 -15.19
C TYR A 87 -9.40 1.43 -14.66
N PRO A 88 -10.45 1.41 -15.52
CA PRO A 88 -11.83 1.71 -15.10
C PRO A 88 -12.34 0.82 -13.95
N TYR A 89 -11.82 -0.40 -13.85
CA TYR A 89 -12.15 -1.35 -12.78
C TYR A 89 -11.37 -1.11 -11.47
N LEU A 90 -10.39 -0.21 -11.45
CA LEU A 90 -9.59 0.17 -10.29
C LEU A 90 -9.89 1.62 -9.85
N SER A 91 -11.16 1.96 -9.80
CA SER A 91 -11.64 3.23 -9.25
C SER A 91 -11.74 3.17 -7.72
N SER A 92 -11.62 4.32 -7.09
CA SER A 92 -11.73 4.48 -5.64
C SER A 92 -13.10 4.00 -5.12
N VAL A 93 -13.08 3.26 -4.01
CA VAL A 93 -14.28 2.80 -3.31
C VAL A 93 -14.09 2.92 -1.80
N ARG A 94 -15.21 3.06 -1.08
CA ARG A 94 -15.21 2.99 0.38
C ARG A 94 -14.66 1.65 0.84
N ASP A 95 -13.78 1.68 1.86
CA ASP A 95 -13.24 0.50 2.50
C ASP A 95 -13.75 0.39 3.94
N PHE A 96 -13.79 -0.83 4.45
CA PHE A 96 -14.32 -1.18 5.78
C PHE A 96 -13.20 -1.74 6.67
N ASP A 97 -11.99 -1.22 6.55
CA ASP A 97 -10.77 -1.72 7.20
C ASP A 97 -10.51 -1.14 8.61
N ARG A 98 -11.48 -0.42 9.21
CA ARG A 98 -11.36 0.21 10.55
C ARG A 98 -11.00 -0.78 11.66
N ASN A 99 -11.34 -2.05 11.51
CA ASN A 99 -11.02 -3.11 12.47
C ASN A 99 -9.58 -3.63 12.35
N ASN A 100 -8.76 -3.03 11.50
CA ASN A 100 -7.34 -3.35 11.42
C ASN A 100 -6.62 -2.74 12.65
N PRO A 101 -6.03 -3.55 13.56
CA PRO A 101 -5.35 -3.04 14.74
C PRO A 101 -4.08 -2.25 14.40
N LYS A 102 -3.58 -2.39 13.19
CA LYS A 102 -2.41 -1.67 12.65
C LYS A 102 -2.81 -0.61 11.61
N LEU A 103 -4.07 -0.14 11.65
CA LEU A 103 -4.59 0.84 10.71
C LEU A 103 -3.78 2.12 10.76
N GLN A 104 -3.61 2.65 11.95
CA GLN A 104 -2.79 3.83 12.20
C GLN A 104 -1.34 3.44 12.45
N TRP A 105 -0.41 4.28 12.02
CA TRP A 105 1.00 4.08 12.24
C TRP A 105 1.72 5.42 12.44
N LYS A 106 2.83 5.34 13.17
CA LYS A 106 3.73 6.46 13.44
C LYS A 106 5.16 6.02 13.14
N LYS A 107 5.94 6.88 12.52
CA LYS A 107 7.39 6.70 12.35
C LYS A 107 8.10 8.00 12.71
N LYS A 108 9.18 7.90 13.47
CA LYS A 108 10.03 9.02 13.88
C LYS A 108 11.35 8.92 13.13
N PHE A 109 11.89 10.06 12.73
CA PHE A 109 13.19 10.18 12.08
C PHE A 109 13.96 11.30 12.75
N SER A 110 15.19 11.01 13.14
CA SER A 110 16.15 12.00 13.60
C SER A 110 16.71 12.81 12.44
N SER A 111 17.31 13.96 12.73
CA SER A 111 17.99 14.78 11.72
C SER A 111 19.08 14.00 10.99
N GLY A 112 19.84 13.14 11.71
CA GLY A 112 20.87 12.30 11.11
C GLY A 112 20.32 11.23 10.15
N GLU A 113 19.17 10.60 10.48
CA GLU A 113 18.51 9.66 9.57
C GLU A 113 17.98 10.37 8.32
N LEU A 114 17.41 11.57 8.48
CA LEU A 114 16.94 12.36 7.35
C LEU A 114 18.09 12.80 6.43
N GLN A 115 19.26 13.09 6.99
CA GLN A 115 20.46 13.42 6.21
C GLN A 115 20.96 12.21 5.41
N LYS A 116 20.95 11.00 6.00
CA LYS A 116 21.29 9.77 5.29
C LYS A 116 20.30 9.41 4.19
N LEU A 117 18.99 9.67 4.43
CA LEU A 117 17.93 9.41 3.46
C LEU A 117 17.90 10.42 2.31
N PHE A 118 18.32 11.66 2.54
CA PHE A 118 18.27 12.78 1.57
C PHE A 118 19.59 13.57 1.56
N PRO A 119 20.72 12.90 1.22
CA PRO A 119 22.05 13.52 1.27
C PRO A 119 22.20 14.66 0.26
N GLU A 120 21.51 14.57 -0.89
CA GLU A 120 21.56 15.54 -1.98
C GLU A 120 21.09 16.94 -1.58
N ILE A 121 20.17 17.05 -0.61
CA ILE A 121 19.71 18.33 -0.07
C ILE A 121 20.21 18.58 1.36
N GLY A 122 21.06 17.69 1.91
CA GLY A 122 21.57 17.81 3.27
C GLY A 122 20.51 17.52 4.36
N GLY A 123 19.66 16.53 4.12
CA GLY A 123 18.55 16.14 4.99
C GLY A 123 17.29 16.96 4.76
N ILE A 124 16.24 16.66 5.55
CA ILE A 124 14.97 17.40 5.46
C ILE A 124 14.79 18.30 6.69
N LYS A 125 14.63 19.58 6.46
CA LYS A 125 14.34 20.61 7.49
C LYS A 125 12.88 21.07 7.47
N LYS A 126 12.21 21.01 6.29
CA LYS A 126 10.81 21.39 6.08
C LYS A 126 10.21 20.53 4.99
N ILE A 127 8.91 20.24 5.12
CA ILE A 127 8.11 19.53 4.11
C ILE A 127 6.85 20.32 3.87
N GLU A 128 6.53 20.57 2.62
CA GLU A 128 5.28 21.16 2.17
C GLU A 128 4.53 20.17 1.30
N ILE A 129 3.26 19.88 1.64
CA ILE A 129 2.39 19.07 0.79
C ILE A 129 1.88 19.99 -0.32
N LEU A 130 2.28 19.71 -1.56
CA LEU A 130 1.86 20.50 -2.72
C LEU A 130 0.44 20.13 -3.16
N ASN A 131 0.15 18.84 -3.19
CA ASN A 131 -1.18 18.35 -3.51
C ASN A 131 -1.45 16.95 -2.91
N ILE A 132 -2.73 16.67 -2.76
CA ILE A 132 -3.27 15.40 -2.30
C ILE A 132 -4.24 14.86 -3.37
N THR A 133 -4.47 13.55 -3.34
CA THR A 133 -5.50 12.91 -4.16
C THR A 133 -6.89 13.17 -3.58
N ASN A 134 -7.93 12.88 -4.34
CA ASN A 134 -9.32 13.00 -3.88
C ASN A 134 -9.63 12.10 -2.66
N THR A 135 -8.80 11.09 -2.40
CA THR A 135 -8.92 10.21 -1.24
C THR A 135 -8.11 10.68 -0.03
N GLY A 136 -7.43 11.84 -0.14
CA GLY A 136 -6.64 12.46 0.94
C GLY A 136 -5.21 11.93 1.07
N ARG A 137 -4.69 11.21 0.06
CA ARG A 137 -3.30 10.72 0.05
C ARG A 137 -2.37 11.78 -0.52
N VAL A 138 -1.16 11.83 0.00
CA VAL A 138 -0.12 12.74 -0.50
C VAL A 138 0.27 12.33 -1.92
N LYS A 139 0.11 13.25 -2.88
CA LYS A 139 0.48 13.07 -4.28
C LYS A 139 1.88 13.60 -4.57
N ASN A 140 2.16 14.84 -4.18
CA ASN A 140 3.49 15.43 -4.28
C ASN A 140 3.80 16.29 -3.05
N VAL A 141 5.08 16.34 -2.70
CA VAL A 141 5.62 17.21 -1.65
C VAL A 141 6.83 17.96 -2.16
N LYS A 142 7.06 19.14 -1.61
CA LYS A 142 8.33 19.87 -1.71
C LYS A 142 9.08 19.70 -0.38
N ILE A 143 10.30 19.23 -0.46
CA ILE A 143 11.20 19.03 0.67
C ILE A 143 12.30 20.08 0.62
N PHE A 144 12.67 20.61 1.79
CA PHE A 144 13.70 21.63 1.93
C PHE A 144 14.76 21.10 2.89
N GLY A 145 16.00 21.17 2.47
CA GLY A 145 17.15 20.74 3.24
C GLY A 145 18.14 21.87 3.53
N LYS A 146 19.37 21.49 3.90
CA LYS A 146 20.46 22.42 4.15
C LYS A 146 21.00 23.04 2.84
N TYR A 147 21.05 22.24 1.77
CA TYR A 147 21.71 22.61 0.52
C TYR A 147 20.75 22.90 -0.63
N GLY A 148 19.46 22.92 -0.37
CA GLY A 148 18.46 23.22 -1.39
C GLY A 148 17.10 22.59 -1.12
N SER A 149 16.31 22.49 -2.18
CA SER A 149 15.00 21.87 -2.13
C SER A 149 14.77 20.95 -3.33
N ASP A 150 13.90 19.97 -3.15
CA ASP A 150 13.50 19.04 -4.20
C ASP A 150 12.00 18.79 -4.14
N GLN A 151 11.42 18.38 -5.27
CA GLN A 151 10.03 17.97 -5.37
C GLN A 151 9.96 16.47 -5.63
N ILE A 152 9.30 15.75 -4.74
CA ILE A 152 9.21 14.30 -4.78
C ILE A 152 7.76 13.82 -4.71
N SER A 153 7.45 12.72 -5.40
CA SER A 153 6.12 12.13 -5.33
C SER A 153 5.85 11.49 -3.96
N GLY A 154 4.56 11.41 -3.56
CA GLY A 154 4.15 10.71 -2.35
C GLY A 154 4.52 9.22 -2.38
N VAL A 155 4.58 8.61 -3.57
CA VAL A 155 5.02 7.22 -3.75
C VAL A 155 6.52 7.07 -3.50
N ASP A 156 7.33 7.99 -4.00
CA ASP A 156 8.79 7.91 -3.86
C ASP A 156 9.24 8.27 -2.45
N ILE A 157 8.66 9.29 -1.82
CA ILE A 157 8.96 9.59 -0.41
C ILE A 157 8.54 8.43 0.51
N ARG A 158 7.38 7.77 0.23
CA ARG A 158 6.97 6.55 0.92
C ARG A 158 8.01 5.45 0.80
N LYS A 159 8.52 5.18 -0.41
CA LYS A 159 9.54 4.15 -0.64
C LYS A 159 10.84 4.49 0.06
N ARG A 160 11.34 5.71 -0.13
CA ARG A 160 12.63 6.19 0.39
C ARG A 160 12.68 6.18 1.92
N MET A 161 11.60 6.61 2.56
CA MET A 161 11.47 6.61 4.02
C MET A 161 10.91 5.29 4.58
N ASN A 162 10.64 4.29 3.74
CA ASN A 162 10.03 3.02 4.11
C ASN A 162 8.76 3.21 4.96
N LEU A 163 7.80 4.01 4.44
CA LEU A 163 6.51 4.27 5.08
C LEU A 163 5.47 3.26 4.61
N LYS A 164 4.43 3.04 5.43
CA LYS A 164 3.43 2.00 5.13
C LYS A 164 2.47 2.39 4.01
N SER A 165 2.14 3.67 3.87
CA SER A 165 1.20 4.19 2.84
C SER A 165 1.53 5.62 2.47
N THR A 166 0.88 6.13 1.43
CA THR A 166 0.89 7.55 1.06
C THR A 166 -0.19 8.37 1.78
N PHE A 167 -1.04 7.73 2.59
CA PHE A 167 -1.99 8.41 3.46
C PHE A 167 -1.28 8.83 4.75
N MET A 168 -0.58 9.95 4.70
CA MET A 168 0.36 10.38 5.72
C MET A 168 0.32 11.90 5.95
N ARG A 169 0.81 12.31 7.13
CA ARG A 169 1.02 13.70 7.55
C ARG A 169 2.39 13.82 8.18
N PHE A 170 2.99 14.99 8.08
CA PHE A 170 4.32 15.29 8.58
C PHE A 170 4.23 16.30 9.72
N LYS A 171 5.00 16.07 10.80
CA LYS A 171 5.10 16.99 11.94
C LYS A 171 6.54 17.01 12.42
N PHE A 172 7.17 18.20 12.42
CA PHE A 172 8.44 18.38 13.11
C PHE A 172 8.20 18.62 14.59
N ILE A 173 9.05 18.03 15.42
CA ILE A 173 9.08 18.23 16.86
C ILE A 173 10.52 18.53 17.29
N GLU A 174 10.65 19.26 18.38
CA GLU A 174 11.92 19.56 19.02
C GLU A 174 12.00 18.78 20.33
N ASP A 175 12.99 17.92 20.44
CA ASP A 175 13.29 17.15 21.65
C ASP A 175 14.49 17.80 22.32
N LYS A 176 14.36 18.19 23.60
CA LYS A 176 15.48 18.65 24.41
C LYS A 176 16.25 17.44 24.91
N LYS A 177 17.54 17.36 24.59
CA LYS A 177 18.45 16.38 25.15
C LYS A 177 19.41 17.05 26.11
N TYR A 178 19.61 16.47 27.27
CA TYR A 178 20.60 16.88 28.24
C TYR A 178 21.83 16.01 28.03
N ILE A 179 22.97 16.62 27.73
CA ILE A 179 24.26 15.95 27.71
C ILE A 179 24.98 16.41 28.98
N SER A 180 25.22 15.45 29.90
CA SER A 180 26.02 15.68 31.08
C SER A 180 27.45 15.24 30.74
N ASP A 181 28.32 16.20 30.44
CA ASP A 181 29.76 16.01 30.43
C ASP A 181 30.34 16.74 31.63
N ASN A 182 31.05 16.02 32.51
CA ASN A 182 31.82 16.48 33.65
C ASN A 182 31.72 18.00 33.91
N ASP A 183 30.74 18.42 34.75
CA ASP A 183 30.49 19.76 35.25
C ASP A 183 29.72 20.79 34.36
N ASN A 184 29.34 20.47 33.13
CA ASN A 184 28.47 21.35 32.33
C ASN A 184 27.30 20.60 31.69
N SER A 185 26.06 20.90 32.12
CA SER A 185 24.84 20.43 31.48
C SER A 185 24.50 21.29 30.26
N ASN A 186 24.87 20.83 29.08
CA ASN A 186 24.48 21.48 27.83
C ASN A 186 23.11 20.96 27.35
N ILE A 187 22.20 21.89 27.10
CA ILE A 187 20.90 21.54 26.49
C ILE A 187 21.10 21.51 24.97
N TYR A 188 20.90 20.37 24.38
CA TYR A 188 20.88 20.19 22.94
C TYR A 188 19.43 20.02 22.42
N ILE A 189 19.04 20.83 21.44
CA ILE A 189 17.71 20.72 20.80
C ILE A 189 17.86 19.87 19.55
N GLU A 190 17.31 18.66 19.57
CA GLU A 190 17.24 17.79 18.40
C GLU A 190 15.91 17.94 17.69
N LYS A 191 15.94 18.33 16.42
CA LYS A 191 14.76 18.43 15.59
C LYS A 191 14.46 17.09 14.92
N ASN A 192 13.30 16.51 15.23
CA ASN A 192 12.86 15.21 14.71
C ASN A 192 11.63 15.38 13.81
N LEU A 193 11.53 14.54 12.77
CA LEU A 193 10.34 14.43 11.94
C LEU A 193 9.49 13.25 12.41
N ILE A 194 8.23 13.51 12.74
CA ILE A 194 7.22 12.48 12.94
C ILE A 194 6.35 12.39 11.69
N VAL A 195 6.24 11.18 11.15
CA VAL A 195 5.28 10.86 10.11
C VAL A 195 4.16 10.03 10.72
N LEU A 196 2.94 10.54 10.63
CA LEU A 196 1.70 9.87 11.05
C LEU A 196 0.96 9.43 9.80
N GLY A 197 0.42 8.23 9.79
CA GLY A 197 -0.36 7.77 8.66
C GLY A 197 -1.34 6.66 8.99
N GLN A 198 -2.10 6.26 7.98
CA GLN A 198 -3.04 5.16 8.10
C GLN A 198 -3.04 4.29 6.84
N GLY A 199 -3.45 3.02 7.02
CA GLY A 199 -3.41 2.03 5.96
C GLY A 199 -2.01 1.46 5.70
N SER A 200 -1.92 0.47 4.83
CA SER A 200 -0.67 -0.20 4.45
C SER A 200 -0.78 -0.75 3.04
N GLY A 201 0.15 -0.36 2.19
CA GLY A 201 0.20 -0.69 0.77
C GLY A 201 -0.07 0.52 -0.12
N HIS A 202 -0.26 0.27 -1.42
CA HIS A 202 -0.49 1.31 -2.43
C HIS A 202 -1.93 1.87 -2.43
N GLY A 203 -2.87 1.20 -1.78
CA GLY A 203 -4.24 1.66 -1.65
C GLY A 203 -5.18 1.32 -2.81
N VAL A 204 -4.71 0.77 -3.92
CA VAL A 204 -5.52 0.50 -5.14
C VAL A 204 -6.06 -0.93 -5.15
N GLY A 205 -7.30 -1.12 -5.63
CA GLY A 205 -7.94 -2.43 -5.74
C GLY A 205 -8.37 -3.01 -4.40
N MET A 206 -8.25 -4.32 -4.19
CA MET A 206 -8.82 -4.99 -3.02
C MET A 206 -7.99 -4.76 -1.75
N SER A 207 -8.63 -4.24 -0.71
CA SER A 207 -8.11 -4.20 0.66
C SER A 207 -8.34 -5.55 1.34
N GLN A 208 -7.28 -6.16 1.87
CA GLN A 208 -7.38 -7.45 2.57
C GLN A 208 -8.19 -7.34 3.88
N TRP A 209 -7.98 -6.26 4.64
CA TRP A 209 -8.75 -6.01 5.87
C TRP A 209 -10.21 -5.65 5.57
N GLY A 210 -10.48 -4.88 4.51
CA GLY A 210 -11.83 -4.60 4.05
C GLY A 210 -12.55 -5.87 3.59
N ALA A 211 -11.89 -6.72 2.79
CA ALA A 211 -12.41 -8.03 2.38
C ALA A 211 -12.72 -8.93 3.60
N ARG A 212 -11.84 -8.93 4.60
CA ARG A 212 -12.05 -9.67 5.86
C ARG A 212 -13.30 -9.15 6.61
N TYR A 213 -13.45 -7.84 6.73
CA TYR A 213 -14.61 -7.25 7.36
C TYR A 213 -15.91 -7.59 6.60
N MET A 214 -15.94 -7.42 5.29
CA MET A 214 -17.10 -7.76 4.47
C MET A 214 -17.48 -9.24 4.63
N ALA A 215 -16.49 -10.13 4.64
CA ALA A 215 -16.71 -11.55 4.88
C ALA A 215 -17.27 -11.84 6.27
N SER A 216 -16.83 -11.12 7.32
CA SER A 216 -17.38 -11.24 8.69
C SER A 216 -18.84 -10.78 8.80
N LYS A 217 -19.26 -9.93 7.86
CA LYS A 217 -20.67 -9.51 7.69
C LYS A 217 -21.47 -10.40 6.74
N GLY A 218 -20.98 -11.63 6.44
CA GLY A 218 -21.69 -12.60 5.62
C GLY A 218 -21.54 -12.40 4.10
N GLN A 219 -20.76 -11.40 3.65
CA GLN A 219 -20.59 -11.15 2.22
C GLN A 219 -19.80 -12.29 1.58
N LYS A 220 -20.30 -12.78 0.43
CA LYS A 220 -19.62 -13.81 -0.38
C LYS A 220 -18.45 -13.24 -1.18
N ALA A 221 -17.51 -14.09 -1.56
CA ALA A 221 -16.32 -13.70 -2.31
C ALA A 221 -16.64 -12.89 -3.58
N GLU A 222 -17.69 -13.25 -4.29
CA GLU A 222 -18.16 -12.54 -5.48
C GLU A 222 -18.52 -11.08 -5.17
N ARG A 223 -19.29 -10.84 -4.10
CA ARG A 223 -19.70 -9.50 -3.68
C ARG A 223 -18.51 -8.67 -3.25
N ILE A 224 -17.55 -9.27 -2.53
CA ILE A 224 -16.30 -8.62 -2.12
C ILE A 224 -15.50 -8.18 -3.35
N LEU A 225 -15.29 -9.07 -4.30
CA LEU A 225 -14.54 -8.77 -5.52
C LEU A 225 -15.19 -7.68 -6.36
N LYS A 226 -16.51 -7.75 -6.57
CA LYS A 226 -17.27 -6.74 -7.31
C LYS A 226 -17.33 -5.38 -6.60
N HIS A 227 -17.15 -5.35 -5.28
CA HIS A 227 -17.01 -4.12 -4.53
C HIS A 227 -15.72 -3.40 -4.87
N PHE A 228 -14.58 -4.11 -4.83
CA PHE A 228 -13.25 -3.52 -5.03
C PHE A 228 -12.83 -3.41 -6.50
N TYR A 229 -13.43 -4.20 -7.38
CA TYR A 229 -13.15 -4.15 -8.83
C TYR A 229 -14.46 -3.89 -9.59
N LYS A 230 -14.59 -2.69 -10.14
CA LYS A 230 -15.84 -2.25 -10.78
C LYS A 230 -16.07 -2.90 -12.13
N GLY A 231 -17.29 -3.34 -12.37
CA GLY A 231 -17.71 -3.88 -13.67
C GLY A 231 -17.06 -5.22 -14.07
N VAL A 232 -16.38 -5.89 -13.14
CA VAL A 232 -15.72 -7.17 -13.43
C VAL A 232 -16.70 -8.34 -13.44
N ARG A 233 -16.34 -9.39 -14.19
CA ARG A 233 -16.99 -10.70 -14.17
C ARG A 233 -16.04 -11.74 -13.61
N ILE A 234 -16.58 -12.71 -12.84
CA ILE A 234 -15.84 -13.86 -12.34
C ILE A 234 -16.20 -15.03 -13.25
N LYS A 235 -15.18 -15.60 -13.90
CA LYS A 235 -15.36 -16.67 -14.89
C LYS A 235 -14.28 -17.74 -14.73
N PRO A 236 -14.51 -18.97 -15.17
CA PRO A 236 -13.43 -19.92 -15.39
C PRO A 236 -12.39 -19.35 -16.35
N PHE A 237 -11.12 -19.61 -16.08
CA PHE A 237 -10.03 -19.16 -16.94
C PHE A 237 -10.13 -19.73 -18.35
N SER A 238 -9.89 -18.90 -19.34
CA SER A 238 -9.71 -19.27 -20.76
C SER A 238 -8.47 -18.55 -21.30
N LYS A 239 -7.72 -19.18 -22.20
CA LYS A 239 -6.59 -18.58 -22.89
C LYS A 239 -7.00 -17.31 -23.68
N ASN A 240 -8.24 -17.20 -24.09
CA ASN A 240 -8.80 -16.04 -24.82
C ASN A 240 -8.88 -14.78 -23.95
N TYR A 241 -8.58 -14.85 -22.65
CA TYR A 241 -8.59 -13.68 -21.75
C TYR A 241 -7.21 -13.02 -21.57
N LEU A 242 -6.15 -13.66 -22.08
CA LEU A 242 -4.80 -13.09 -22.08
C LEU A 242 -4.68 -11.98 -23.12
#